data_2a6a46b6d4c560a1fcbd0aca4f03c51a
#
_entry.id   2a6a46b6d4c560a1fcbd0aca4f03c51a
#
_cell.length_a   1.000
_cell.length_b   1.000
_cell.length_c   1.000
_cell.angle_alpha   90.00
_cell.angle_beta   90.00
_cell.angle_gamma   90.00
#
_symmetry.space_group_name_H-M   'P 1'
#
loop_
_entity.id
_entity.type
_entity.pdbx_description
1 polymer ?
#
loop_
_entity_poly.entity_id
_entity_poly.type
_entity_poly.pdbx_seq_one_letter_code
_entity_poly.pdbx_strand_id
1 'polypeptide(L)'
;MPLHSALLTVRDVECEFSNKIMNRKIVTLGVAAFSVVGLQAADAGKVWEVTASLRGFYDDNYTTSPEALAEESWGIEISPGFNLTIGEGTDLEFSAGYAFGMRYYEDRESDNEDYGHELGISLNKAFSNTSLLQLSDSFVIAQEPEILNGGTPLRTEGDNLRNTISASYRQVLAGNILGELGYGNSIFDYEEAYHSALLDRSHNQVNLDVIYDMEQTEYFVGYKFASTDFDGGELKVPGLDFKSDARDNDSHYGYVGVRHQLNKEFVASAQVGAQYVDYYNFDLMPGLIPEDETSPYVSAAMEWGYAEGSQLVAGLSLVRGATDLQAADQEISAVYAQLLHKVTARVHGTLTARYQDAEISGGGVQVDGKEESLLLLGASLTYAIADNIWTELAYNYDELDSDIPHRSFERNYVSIGIGTSY
;
A
#
# COMPACT_ATOMS: atom_id res chain seq x y z
N MET A 1 -37.76 42.65 23.94
CA MET A 1 -36.44 42.12 23.68
C MET A 1 -35.98 41.34 24.90
N PRO A 2 -35.91 40.05 24.90
CA PRO A 2 -35.19 39.26 25.89
C PRO A 2 -33.92 38.71 25.28
N LEU A 3 -32.83 38.91 25.99
CA LEU A 3 -31.49 38.32 25.79
C LEU A 3 -31.59 36.78 26.03
N HIS A 4 -31.36 35.99 24.98
CA HIS A 4 -31.09 34.57 25.15
C HIS A 4 -29.59 34.41 25.40
N SER A 5 -29.23 34.06 26.63
CA SER A 5 -27.93 33.55 27.01
C SER A 5 -27.81 32.12 26.44
N ALA A 6 -26.92 31.95 25.49
CA ALA A 6 -26.55 30.61 25.00
C ALA A 6 -25.69 29.93 26.09
N LEU A 7 -26.32 29.06 26.89
CA LEU A 7 -25.62 28.02 27.62
C LEU A 7 -25.30 26.92 26.63
N LEU A 8 -24.07 26.91 26.11
CA LEU A 8 -23.47 25.72 25.51
C LEU A 8 -23.39 24.66 26.62
N THR A 9 -24.20 23.64 26.54
CA THR A 9 -24.18 22.51 27.47
C THR A 9 -22.93 21.66 27.19
N VAL A 10 -22.33 21.12 28.26
CA VAL A 10 -21.18 20.20 28.19
C VAL A 10 -21.41 19.06 27.18
N ARG A 11 -22.66 18.72 26.92
CA ARG A 11 -23.10 17.70 25.96
C ARG A 11 -22.78 18.03 24.50
N ASP A 12 -22.84 19.30 24.12
CA ASP A 12 -22.57 19.76 22.74
C ASP A 12 -21.07 19.75 22.43
N VAL A 13 -20.24 20.06 23.48
CA VAL A 13 -18.76 19.98 23.39
C VAL A 13 -18.30 18.52 23.31
N GLU A 14 -18.91 17.60 24.07
CA GLU A 14 -18.60 16.18 24.03
C GLU A 14 -18.95 15.55 22.67
N CYS A 15 -20.07 15.93 22.06
CA CYS A 15 -20.50 15.42 20.75
C CYS A 15 -19.59 15.94 19.63
N GLU A 16 -19.10 17.17 19.70
CA GLU A 16 -18.17 17.76 18.74
C GLU A 16 -16.77 17.11 18.84
N PHE A 17 -16.34 16.74 20.07
CA PHE A 17 -15.07 16.06 20.31
C PHE A 17 -15.07 14.60 19.84
N SER A 18 -16.16 13.87 20.04
CA SER A 18 -16.36 12.49 19.55
C SER A 18 -16.32 12.44 18.01
N ASN A 19 -17.07 13.33 17.36
CA ASN A 19 -17.03 13.46 15.91
C ASN A 19 -15.64 13.88 15.39
N LYS A 20 -14.83 14.59 16.20
CA LYS A 20 -13.51 15.06 15.81
C LYS A 20 -12.47 13.93 15.76
N ILE A 21 -12.56 12.94 16.65
CA ILE A 21 -11.69 11.75 16.64
C ILE A 21 -12.16 10.75 15.58
N MET A 22 -13.47 10.50 15.45
CA MET A 22 -14.06 9.55 14.51
C MET A 22 -13.96 10.00 13.04
N ASN A 23 -14.06 11.30 12.75
CA ASN A 23 -14.03 11.83 11.38
C ASN A 23 -12.62 12.16 10.86
N ARG A 24 -11.56 11.93 11.64
CA ARG A 24 -10.19 12.07 11.16
C ARG A 24 -9.80 10.79 10.45
N LYS A 25 -9.93 10.79 9.14
CA LYS A 25 -9.33 9.75 8.29
C LYS A 25 -7.83 9.75 8.55
N ILE A 26 -7.34 8.70 9.18
CA ILE A 26 -5.90 8.48 9.31
C ILE A 26 -5.45 8.00 7.95
N VAL A 27 -4.74 8.85 7.23
CA VAL A 27 -3.99 8.41 6.05
C VAL A 27 -2.83 7.59 6.58
N THR A 28 -3.06 6.30 6.77
CA THR A 28 -2.00 5.34 6.98
C THR A 28 -1.26 5.25 5.65
N LEU A 29 -0.01 5.70 5.64
CA LEU A 29 0.92 5.50 4.53
C LEU A 29 1.33 4.02 4.49
N GLY A 30 0.36 3.16 4.19
CA GLY A 30 0.66 1.85 3.65
C GLY A 30 1.00 2.05 2.17
N VAL A 31 2.05 1.43 1.69
CA VAL A 31 2.27 1.24 0.26
C VAL A 31 1.11 0.37 -0.22
N ALA A 32 0.00 1.02 -0.57
CA ALA A 32 -1.12 0.32 -1.16
C ALA A 32 -0.70 -0.08 -2.57
N ALA A 33 -0.54 -1.38 -2.80
CA ALA A 33 -0.63 -1.91 -4.15
C ALA A 33 -1.93 -1.36 -4.74
N PHE A 34 -1.82 -0.68 -5.88
CA PHE A 34 -2.98 -0.11 -6.54
C PHE A 34 -3.76 -1.20 -7.27
N SER A 35 -4.39 -2.11 -6.53
CA SER A 35 -5.48 -2.87 -7.11
C SER A 35 -6.65 -1.90 -7.25
N VAL A 36 -6.88 -1.43 -8.46
CA VAL A 36 -8.08 -0.69 -8.82
C VAL A 36 -9.24 -1.69 -8.91
N VAL A 37 -9.60 -2.28 -7.79
CA VAL A 37 -10.96 -2.76 -7.65
C VAL A 37 -11.79 -1.49 -7.49
N GLY A 38 -12.58 -1.15 -8.52
CA GLY A 38 -13.46 0.00 -8.49
C GLY A 38 -14.41 -0.10 -7.29
N LEU A 39 -13.98 0.45 -6.16
CA LEU A 39 -14.86 0.76 -5.05
C LEU A 39 -15.80 1.87 -5.55
N GLN A 40 -16.82 1.47 -6.31
CA GLN A 40 -18.00 2.31 -6.39
C GLN A 40 -18.50 2.46 -4.96
N ALA A 41 -18.67 3.69 -4.52
CA ALA A 41 -19.25 3.98 -3.22
C ALA A 41 -20.53 3.14 -3.10
N ALA A 42 -20.54 2.20 -2.15
CA ALA A 42 -21.73 1.43 -1.85
C ALA A 42 -22.90 2.39 -1.68
N ASP A 43 -24.04 2.05 -2.26
CA ASP A 43 -25.26 2.85 -2.14
C ASP A 43 -25.49 3.12 -0.65
N ALA A 44 -25.53 4.38 -0.24
CA ALA A 44 -25.62 4.77 1.18
C ALA A 44 -26.82 4.06 1.82
N GLY A 45 -26.52 3.06 2.67
CA GLY A 45 -27.52 2.23 3.37
C GLY A 45 -27.51 0.74 3.08
N LYS A 46 -26.74 0.24 2.10
CA LYS A 46 -26.54 -1.20 1.91
C LYS A 46 -25.48 -1.71 2.89
N VAL A 47 -25.82 -2.75 3.62
CA VAL A 47 -24.92 -3.43 4.56
C VAL A 47 -23.95 -4.38 3.83
N TRP A 48 -24.34 -4.88 2.65
CA TRP A 48 -23.52 -5.76 1.84
C TRP A 48 -23.72 -5.49 0.35
N GLU A 49 -22.71 -5.81 -0.44
CA GLU A 49 -22.71 -5.70 -1.89
C GLU A 49 -21.98 -6.90 -2.51
N VAL A 50 -22.53 -7.43 -3.59
CA VAL A 50 -21.87 -8.44 -4.45
C VAL A 50 -21.52 -7.80 -5.77
N THR A 51 -20.31 -7.97 -6.23
CA THR A 51 -19.83 -7.47 -7.52
C THR A 51 -19.37 -8.61 -8.41
N ALA A 52 -19.43 -8.42 -9.71
CA ALA A 52 -18.77 -9.31 -10.67
C ALA A 52 -18.34 -8.50 -11.89
N SER A 53 -17.16 -8.78 -12.43
CA SER A 53 -16.69 -8.19 -13.68
C SER A 53 -16.12 -9.25 -14.62
N LEU A 54 -16.22 -8.95 -15.91
CA LEU A 54 -15.60 -9.70 -17.01
C LEU A 54 -14.82 -8.69 -17.85
N ARG A 55 -13.52 -8.93 -18.05
CA ARG A 55 -12.62 -8.08 -18.85
C ARG A 55 -11.93 -8.91 -19.91
N GLY A 56 -11.75 -8.33 -21.11
CA GLY A 56 -10.73 -8.77 -22.06
C GLY A 56 -9.52 -7.85 -21.94
N PHE A 57 -8.32 -8.39 -22.05
CA PHE A 57 -7.09 -7.62 -21.96
C PHE A 57 -6.07 -8.00 -23.02
N TYR A 58 -5.12 -7.10 -23.23
CA TYR A 58 -3.89 -7.31 -23.97
C TYR A 58 -2.73 -6.81 -23.12
N ASP A 59 -1.69 -7.62 -23.02
CA ASP A 59 -0.45 -7.36 -22.31
C ASP A 59 0.72 -7.64 -23.24
N ASP A 60 1.57 -6.65 -23.51
CA ASP A 60 2.67 -6.80 -24.46
C ASP A 60 3.95 -7.37 -23.82
N ASN A 61 3.98 -7.52 -22.50
CA ASN A 61 5.11 -8.07 -21.75
C ASN A 61 4.66 -8.65 -20.40
N TYR A 62 3.83 -9.71 -20.43
CA TYR A 62 3.32 -10.33 -19.20
C TYR A 62 4.43 -10.98 -18.33
N THR A 63 5.60 -11.27 -18.92
CA THR A 63 6.77 -11.80 -18.20
C THR A 63 7.64 -10.71 -17.57
N THR A 64 7.33 -9.42 -17.77
CA THR A 64 8.16 -8.28 -17.33
C THR A 64 9.66 -8.45 -17.69
N SER A 65 9.90 -8.99 -18.86
CA SER A 65 11.24 -9.29 -19.39
C SER A 65 11.80 -8.12 -20.19
N PRO A 66 13.13 -8.04 -20.39
CA PRO A 66 13.73 -7.09 -21.32
C PRO A 66 13.12 -7.20 -22.72
N GLU A 67 13.07 -6.10 -23.47
CA GLU A 67 12.42 -5.98 -24.79
C GLU A 67 12.70 -7.17 -25.75
N ALA A 68 13.95 -7.68 -25.77
CA ALA A 68 14.33 -8.82 -26.63
C ALA A 68 13.74 -10.18 -26.20
N LEU A 69 13.19 -10.27 -24.99
CA LEU A 69 12.61 -11.48 -24.38
C LEU A 69 11.15 -11.25 -23.94
N ALA A 70 10.59 -10.08 -24.25
CA ALA A 70 9.21 -9.75 -23.91
C ALA A 70 8.24 -10.68 -24.64
N GLU A 71 7.23 -11.18 -23.92
CA GLU A 71 6.18 -12.05 -24.43
C GLU A 71 4.84 -11.34 -24.28
N GLU A 72 4.07 -11.32 -25.38
CA GLU A 72 2.73 -10.72 -25.42
C GLU A 72 1.63 -11.77 -25.29
N SER A 73 0.49 -11.38 -24.74
CA SER A 73 -0.70 -12.23 -24.73
C SER A 73 -1.99 -11.44 -24.68
N TRP A 74 -3.03 -11.99 -25.31
CA TRP A 74 -4.41 -11.66 -25.06
C TRP A 74 -4.95 -12.50 -23.93
N GLY A 75 -5.96 -12.00 -23.23
CA GLY A 75 -6.57 -12.78 -22.17
C GLY A 75 -7.94 -12.31 -21.75
N ILE A 76 -8.52 -13.07 -20.83
CA ILE A 76 -9.80 -12.78 -20.20
C ILE A 76 -9.64 -12.83 -18.69
N GLU A 77 -10.22 -11.86 -18.00
CA GLU A 77 -10.27 -11.81 -16.54
C GLU A 77 -11.71 -11.87 -16.05
N ILE A 78 -11.96 -12.66 -15.02
CA ILE A 78 -13.23 -12.74 -14.29
C ILE A 78 -12.96 -12.40 -12.83
N SER A 79 -13.68 -11.43 -12.28
CA SER A 79 -13.45 -10.96 -10.90
C SER A 79 -14.78 -10.81 -10.16
N PRO A 80 -15.29 -11.84 -9.46
CA PRO A 80 -16.36 -11.71 -8.47
C PRO A 80 -15.82 -11.14 -7.16
N GLY A 81 -16.67 -10.35 -6.48
CA GLY A 81 -16.34 -9.73 -5.21
C GLY A 81 -17.54 -9.64 -4.26
N PHE A 82 -17.22 -9.45 -2.98
CA PHE A 82 -18.21 -9.25 -1.92
C PHE A 82 -17.70 -8.19 -0.94
N ASN A 83 -18.56 -7.25 -0.57
CA ASN A 83 -18.27 -6.23 0.42
C ASN A 83 -19.36 -6.24 1.51
N LEU A 84 -18.95 -6.01 2.75
CA LEU A 84 -19.79 -5.90 3.93
C LEU A 84 -19.36 -4.67 4.73
N THR A 85 -20.30 -3.81 5.11
CA THR A 85 -20.05 -2.66 6.00
C THR A 85 -21.15 -2.60 7.03
N ILE A 86 -20.77 -2.59 8.31
CA ILE A 86 -21.69 -2.58 9.45
C ILE A 86 -21.31 -1.43 10.38
N GLY A 87 -22.29 -0.67 10.82
CA GLY A 87 -22.11 0.35 11.83
C GLY A 87 -21.46 1.64 11.34
N GLU A 88 -21.54 1.93 10.05
CA GLU A 88 -21.01 3.18 9.47
C GLU A 88 -21.52 4.40 10.25
N GLY A 89 -20.59 5.27 10.68
CA GLY A 89 -20.87 6.46 11.47
C GLY A 89 -21.26 6.20 12.93
N THR A 90 -21.03 4.97 13.46
CA THR A 90 -21.28 4.62 14.86
C THR A 90 -19.97 4.41 15.63
N ASP A 91 -20.06 4.17 16.95
CA ASP A 91 -18.88 3.89 17.79
C ASP A 91 -18.16 2.57 17.42
N LEU A 92 -18.79 1.72 16.63
CA LEU A 92 -18.23 0.48 16.13
C LEU A 92 -18.53 0.36 14.64
N GLU A 93 -17.51 0.55 13.85
CA GLU A 93 -17.56 0.30 12.40
C GLU A 93 -16.78 -0.96 12.08
N PHE A 94 -17.35 -1.83 11.29
CA PHE A 94 -16.71 -3.03 10.76
C PHE A 94 -16.89 -3.07 9.25
N SER A 95 -15.81 -3.33 8.50
CA SER A 95 -15.91 -3.63 7.08
C SER A 95 -15.10 -4.88 6.74
N ALA A 96 -15.57 -5.63 5.76
CA ALA A 96 -14.88 -6.76 5.17
C ALA A 96 -15.12 -6.77 3.66
N GLY A 97 -14.08 -6.98 2.89
CA GLY A 97 -14.14 -7.10 1.43
C GLY A 97 -13.38 -8.34 0.98
N TYR A 98 -13.94 -9.05 0.00
CA TYR A 98 -13.26 -10.16 -0.65
C TYR A 98 -13.39 -10.02 -2.16
N ALA A 99 -12.29 -10.20 -2.87
CA ALA A 99 -12.25 -10.30 -4.32
C ALA A 99 -11.52 -11.59 -4.73
N PHE A 100 -12.03 -12.23 -5.75
CA PHE A 100 -11.37 -13.31 -6.45
C PHE A 100 -11.04 -12.83 -7.86
N GLY A 101 -9.86 -13.15 -8.37
CA GLY A 101 -9.44 -12.89 -9.74
C GLY A 101 -9.07 -14.22 -10.42
N MET A 102 -9.54 -14.42 -11.63
CA MET A 102 -9.05 -15.48 -12.52
C MET A 102 -8.69 -14.82 -13.84
N ARG A 103 -7.45 -14.96 -14.26
CA ARG A 103 -6.97 -14.54 -15.59
C ARG A 103 -6.60 -15.74 -16.41
N TYR A 104 -6.94 -15.71 -17.69
CA TYR A 104 -6.54 -16.68 -18.69
C TYR A 104 -5.77 -15.98 -19.79
N TYR A 105 -4.57 -16.48 -20.10
CA TYR A 105 -3.69 -15.99 -21.14
C TYR A 105 -3.70 -16.95 -22.33
N GLU A 106 -4.01 -16.47 -23.54
CA GLU A 106 -4.15 -17.33 -24.72
C GLU A 106 -2.79 -17.80 -25.27
N ASP A 107 -1.77 -16.93 -25.20
CA ASP A 107 -0.47 -17.17 -25.83
C ASP A 107 0.57 -17.76 -24.86
N ARG A 108 0.23 -17.97 -23.57
CA ARG A 108 1.10 -18.61 -22.59
C ARG A 108 1.11 -20.12 -22.81
N GLU A 109 2.28 -20.71 -23.16
CA GLU A 109 2.42 -22.12 -23.54
C GLU A 109 2.15 -23.10 -22.39
N SER A 110 2.42 -22.71 -21.16
CA SER A 110 2.19 -23.50 -19.95
C SER A 110 1.67 -22.58 -18.85
N ASP A 111 0.85 -23.14 -17.95
CA ASP A 111 0.31 -22.40 -16.81
C ASP A 111 -0.39 -21.10 -17.22
N ASN A 112 -1.36 -21.22 -18.12
CA ASN A 112 -2.05 -20.12 -18.76
C ASN A 112 -3.20 -19.54 -17.93
N GLU A 113 -3.36 -19.95 -16.68
CA GLU A 113 -4.41 -19.49 -15.76
C GLU A 113 -3.79 -18.98 -14.47
N ASP A 114 -4.05 -17.72 -14.11
CA ASP A 114 -3.67 -17.13 -12.84
C ASP A 114 -4.88 -16.95 -11.93
N TYR A 115 -4.72 -17.23 -10.65
CA TYR A 115 -5.76 -17.10 -9.63
C TYR A 115 -5.29 -16.18 -8.51
N GLY A 116 -6.05 -15.10 -8.27
CA GLY A 116 -5.79 -14.15 -7.19
C GLY A 116 -6.91 -14.16 -6.15
N HIS A 117 -6.55 -13.92 -4.89
CA HIS A 117 -7.48 -13.74 -3.78
C HIS A 117 -7.08 -12.53 -2.99
N GLU A 118 -8.01 -11.63 -2.76
CA GLU A 118 -7.82 -10.46 -1.90
C GLU A 118 -8.89 -10.46 -0.81
N LEU A 119 -8.49 -10.37 0.45
CA LEU A 119 -9.37 -10.20 1.61
C LEU A 119 -8.89 -9.01 2.41
N GLY A 120 -9.79 -8.05 2.63
CA GLY A 120 -9.55 -6.92 3.52
C GLY A 120 -10.56 -6.91 4.66
N ILE A 121 -10.10 -6.66 5.88
CA ILE A 121 -10.96 -6.49 7.06
C ILE A 121 -10.54 -5.22 7.78
N SER A 122 -11.50 -4.42 8.24
CA SER A 122 -11.21 -3.30 9.14
C SER A 122 -12.23 -3.21 10.26
N LEU A 123 -11.77 -2.77 11.43
CA LEU A 123 -12.59 -2.51 12.61
C LEU A 123 -12.13 -1.20 13.23
N ASN A 124 -13.06 -0.27 13.41
CA ASN A 124 -12.86 0.96 14.17
C ASN A 124 -13.77 0.93 15.39
N LYS A 125 -13.21 1.04 16.60
CA LYS A 125 -13.96 1.05 17.85
C LYS A 125 -13.59 2.26 18.69
N ALA A 126 -14.53 3.20 18.81
CA ALA A 126 -14.46 4.25 19.82
C ALA A 126 -14.99 3.69 21.16
N PHE A 127 -14.12 3.60 22.18
CA PHE A 127 -14.54 3.20 23.53
C PHE A 127 -15.12 4.39 24.30
N SER A 128 -14.67 5.58 23.94
CA SER A 128 -15.11 6.86 24.49
C SER A 128 -14.70 8.00 23.55
N ASN A 129 -15.07 9.22 23.89
CA ASN A 129 -14.61 10.42 23.17
C ASN A 129 -13.09 10.64 23.22
N THR A 130 -12.39 9.89 24.05
CA THR A 130 -10.96 10.05 24.32
C THR A 130 -10.13 8.82 23.90
N SER A 131 -10.76 7.75 23.43
CA SER A 131 -10.04 6.51 23.08
C SER A 131 -10.63 5.83 21.84
N LEU A 132 -9.74 5.48 20.90
CA LEU A 132 -10.06 4.84 19.63
C LEU A 132 -9.11 3.66 19.39
N LEU A 133 -9.66 2.50 19.05
CA LEU A 133 -8.93 1.34 18.53
C LEU A 133 -9.25 1.18 17.04
N GLN A 134 -8.23 0.99 16.25
CA GLN A 134 -8.34 0.63 14.84
C GLN A 134 -7.58 -0.67 14.60
N LEU A 135 -8.20 -1.60 13.89
CA LEU A 135 -7.59 -2.85 13.47
C LEU A 135 -7.81 -2.98 11.97
N SER A 136 -6.82 -3.46 11.25
CA SER A 136 -6.97 -3.86 9.85
C SER A 136 -6.17 -5.11 9.56
N ASP A 137 -6.66 -5.88 8.61
CA ASP A 137 -6.00 -7.05 8.04
C ASP A 137 -6.19 -7.03 6.53
N SER A 138 -5.10 -7.27 5.79
CA SER A 138 -5.09 -7.41 4.34
C SER A 138 -4.36 -8.69 4.00
N PHE A 139 -5.07 -9.61 3.38
CA PHE A 139 -4.56 -10.89 2.92
C PHE A 139 -4.68 -10.95 1.39
N VAL A 140 -3.60 -11.29 0.72
CA VAL A 140 -3.51 -11.38 -0.75
C VAL A 140 -2.81 -12.68 -1.13
N ILE A 141 -3.39 -13.41 -2.06
CA ILE A 141 -2.71 -14.42 -2.87
C ILE A 141 -2.69 -13.86 -4.29
N ALA A 142 -1.51 -13.61 -4.80
CA ALA A 142 -1.31 -13.09 -6.14
C ALA A 142 -0.49 -14.08 -6.96
N GLN A 143 -0.90 -14.29 -8.21
CA GLN A 143 -0.25 -15.16 -9.19
C GLN A 143 0.23 -14.38 -10.42
N GLU A 144 0.42 -13.09 -10.27
CA GLU A 144 0.88 -12.25 -11.37
C GLU A 144 2.18 -11.57 -10.99
N PRO A 145 2.94 -11.11 -12.01
CA PRO A 145 3.99 -10.16 -11.71
C PRO A 145 3.34 -8.93 -11.06
N GLU A 146 3.30 -8.94 -9.75
CA GLU A 146 2.98 -7.77 -8.98
C GLU A 146 4.21 -6.87 -9.05
N ILE A 147 4.22 -5.92 -10.00
CA ILE A 147 5.38 -5.09 -10.34
C ILE A 147 5.93 -4.35 -9.11
N LEU A 148 5.13 -4.17 -8.08
CA LEU A 148 5.56 -3.52 -6.85
C LEU A 148 4.98 -4.20 -5.62
N ASN A 149 5.74 -5.05 -4.98
CA ASN A 149 5.36 -5.69 -3.73
C ASN A 149 6.16 -5.12 -2.55
N GLY A 150 5.47 -4.49 -1.59
CA GLY A 150 6.12 -3.90 -0.42
C GLY A 150 7.19 -2.84 -0.72
N GLY A 151 7.15 -2.22 -1.91
CA GLY A 151 8.18 -1.29 -2.40
C GLY A 151 9.27 -1.94 -3.24
N THR A 152 9.28 -3.27 -3.36
CA THR A 152 10.23 -4.03 -4.17
C THR A 152 9.63 -4.30 -5.55
N PRO A 153 10.28 -3.92 -6.67
CA PRO A 153 9.86 -4.32 -7.99
C PRO A 153 10.03 -5.84 -8.18
N LEU A 154 8.95 -6.53 -8.52
CA LEU A 154 8.98 -7.94 -8.89
C LEU A 154 8.89 -8.06 -10.42
N ARG A 155 9.72 -8.90 -11.02
CA ARG A 155 9.93 -8.93 -12.47
C ARG A 155 9.56 -10.24 -13.16
N THR A 156 8.94 -11.17 -12.52
CA THR A 156 8.52 -12.45 -13.11
C THR A 156 7.40 -13.05 -12.31
N GLU A 157 6.86 -14.15 -12.78
CA GLU A 157 5.84 -14.94 -12.08
C GLU A 157 6.21 -15.06 -10.61
N GLY A 158 5.61 -14.23 -9.80
CA GLY A 158 5.86 -14.15 -8.36
C GLY A 158 4.62 -14.57 -7.62
N ASP A 159 4.19 -15.83 -7.82
CA ASP A 159 3.13 -16.39 -7.00
C ASP A 159 3.48 -16.18 -5.54
N ASN A 160 2.66 -15.42 -4.85
CA ASN A 160 2.96 -15.05 -3.47
C ASN A 160 1.71 -14.98 -2.60
N LEU A 161 1.91 -15.30 -1.34
CA LEU A 161 0.98 -15.03 -0.27
C LEU A 161 1.52 -13.86 0.56
N ARG A 162 0.68 -12.87 0.78
CA ARG A 162 1.00 -11.73 1.63
C ARG A 162 -0.12 -11.51 2.64
N ASN A 163 0.25 -11.37 3.90
CA ASN A 163 -0.67 -10.93 4.94
C ASN A 163 -0.09 -9.74 5.70
N THR A 164 -0.90 -8.71 5.89
CA THR A 164 -0.52 -7.53 6.66
C THR A 164 -1.60 -7.20 7.67
N ILE A 165 -1.27 -7.34 8.96
CA ILE A 165 -2.12 -6.95 10.08
C ILE A 165 -1.62 -5.64 10.65
N SER A 166 -2.52 -4.71 10.95
CA SER A 166 -2.19 -3.52 11.71
C SER A 166 -3.20 -3.28 12.85
N ALA A 167 -2.70 -2.73 13.94
CA ALA A 167 -3.48 -2.30 15.09
C ALA A 167 -2.97 -0.95 15.56
N SER A 168 -3.85 0.00 15.85
CA SER A 168 -3.48 1.25 16.52
C SER A 168 -4.46 1.58 17.62
N TYR A 169 -3.94 2.08 18.73
CA TYR A 169 -4.74 2.57 19.86
C TYR A 169 -4.33 3.98 20.18
N ARG A 170 -5.29 4.90 20.09
CA ARG A 170 -5.11 6.31 20.38
C ARG A 170 -5.88 6.68 21.65
N GLN A 171 -5.23 7.43 22.55
CA GLN A 171 -5.78 7.86 23.82
C GLN A 171 -5.43 9.31 24.11
N VAL A 172 -6.41 10.11 24.56
CA VAL A 172 -6.16 11.41 25.16
C VAL A 172 -5.55 11.20 26.55
N LEU A 173 -4.34 11.67 26.77
CA LEU A 173 -3.61 11.54 28.04
C LEU A 173 -3.92 12.69 28.98
N ALA A 174 -3.84 13.95 28.50
CA ALA A 174 -4.16 15.13 29.27
C ALA A 174 -4.37 16.36 28.36
N GLY A 175 -5.51 17.03 28.49
CA GLY A 175 -5.81 18.23 27.69
C GLY A 175 -5.68 17.97 26.19
N ASN A 176 -4.73 18.61 25.51
CA ASN A 176 -4.45 18.46 24.08
C ASN A 176 -3.33 17.45 23.79
N ILE A 177 -2.88 16.68 24.76
CA ILE A 177 -1.84 15.66 24.60
C ILE A 177 -2.48 14.30 24.40
N LEU A 178 -2.18 13.64 23.29
CA LEU A 178 -2.59 12.27 22.99
C LEU A 178 -1.37 11.36 22.90
N GLY A 179 -1.57 10.08 23.21
CA GLY A 179 -0.64 9.00 22.90
C GLY A 179 -1.25 8.09 21.84
N GLU A 180 -0.42 7.60 20.95
CA GLU A 180 -0.79 6.57 19.98
C GLU A 180 0.22 5.45 20.05
N LEU A 181 -0.27 4.21 20.21
CA LEU A 181 0.51 2.98 20.14
C LEU A 181 0.06 2.22 18.91
N GLY A 182 0.99 1.89 18.02
CA GLY A 182 0.74 1.09 16.84
C GLY A 182 1.53 -0.23 16.87
N TYR A 183 0.97 -1.24 16.23
CA TYR A 183 1.60 -2.51 15.92
C TYR A 183 1.30 -2.88 14.48
N GLY A 184 2.26 -3.43 13.75
CA GLY A 184 2.11 -4.00 12.43
C GLY A 184 2.87 -5.31 12.31
N ASN A 185 2.31 -6.25 11.56
CA ASN A 185 3.00 -7.46 11.13
C ASN A 185 2.70 -7.67 9.65
N SER A 186 3.72 -7.98 8.87
CA SER A 186 3.59 -8.38 7.46
C SER A 186 4.36 -9.68 7.23
N ILE A 187 3.73 -10.61 6.53
CA ILE A 187 4.31 -11.88 6.11
C ILE A 187 4.30 -11.89 4.58
N PHE A 188 5.42 -12.33 4.00
CA PHE A 188 5.61 -12.52 2.57
C PHE A 188 6.13 -13.93 2.34
N ASP A 189 5.46 -14.71 1.50
CA ASP A 189 5.77 -16.10 1.19
C ASP A 189 5.60 -16.29 -0.34
N TYR A 190 6.67 -16.66 -1.02
CA TYR A 190 6.75 -16.79 -2.47
C TYR A 190 6.89 -18.28 -2.86
N GLU A 191 6.10 -18.73 -3.82
CA GLU A 191 6.13 -20.13 -4.27
C GLU A 191 7.37 -20.44 -5.12
N GLU A 192 7.87 -19.47 -5.90
CA GLU A 192 9.02 -19.67 -6.76
C GLU A 192 10.32 -19.68 -5.96
N ALA A 193 11.12 -20.73 -6.11
CA ALA A 193 12.30 -21.00 -5.26
C ALA A 193 13.35 -19.89 -5.24
N TYR A 194 13.48 -19.11 -6.33
CA TYR A 194 14.40 -17.98 -6.39
C TYR A 194 13.88 -16.81 -5.54
N HIS A 195 12.61 -16.45 -5.72
CA HIS A 195 11.98 -15.38 -4.96
C HIS A 195 11.80 -15.77 -3.48
N SER A 196 11.38 -17.01 -3.20
CA SER A 196 11.30 -17.55 -1.84
C SER A 196 12.66 -17.40 -1.12
N ALA A 197 13.75 -17.87 -1.74
CA ALA A 197 15.09 -17.76 -1.15
C ALA A 197 15.56 -16.30 -0.90
N LEU A 198 14.99 -15.31 -1.59
CA LEU A 198 15.37 -13.90 -1.44
C LEU A 198 14.38 -13.08 -0.64
N LEU A 199 13.09 -13.41 -0.66
CA LEU A 199 12.03 -12.47 -0.27
C LEU A 199 11.09 -13.01 0.81
N ASP A 200 11.10 -14.34 1.10
CA ASP A 200 10.32 -14.89 2.21
C ASP A 200 10.79 -14.28 3.52
N ARG A 201 9.86 -13.60 4.17
CA ARG A 201 10.18 -12.87 5.40
C ARG A 201 8.95 -12.56 6.22
N SER A 202 9.18 -12.34 7.50
CA SER A 202 8.26 -11.66 8.39
C SER A 202 8.81 -10.30 8.80
N HIS A 203 7.93 -9.30 8.86
CA HIS A 203 8.26 -7.95 9.29
C HIS A 203 7.32 -7.56 10.42
N ASN A 204 7.87 -7.27 11.60
CA ASN A 204 7.15 -6.85 12.79
C ASN A 204 7.51 -5.41 13.13
N GLN A 205 6.54 -4.56 13.46
CA GLN A 205 6.81 -3.20 13.87
C GLN A 205 5.92 -2.76 15.04
N VAL A 206 6.49 -1.90 15.88
CA VAL A 206 5.79 -1.19 16.98
C VAL A 206 6.14 0.28 16.90
N ASN A 207 5.16 1.16 16.97
CA ASN A 207 5.41 2.60 17.05
C ASN A 207 4.71 3.21 18.26
N LEU A 208 5.32 4.25 18.80
CA LEU A 208 4.80 5.07 19.89
C LEU A 208 4.91 6.54 19.51
N ASP A 209 3.78 7.23 19.47
CA ASP A 209 3.70 8.65 19.14
C ASP A 209 3.11 9.42 20.31
N VAL A 210 3.72 10.59 20.59
CA VAL A 210 3.15 11.61 21.47
C VAL A 210 2.71 12.77 20.58
N ILE A 211 1.44 13.10 20.66
CA ILE A 211 0.76 14.02 19.75
C ILE A 211 0.26 15.22 20.55
N TYR A 212 0.53 16.42 20.06
CA TYR A 212 -0.05 17.66 20.54
C TYR A 212 -1.10 18.16 19.56
N ASP A 213 -2.37 18.12 19.97
CA ASP A 213 -3.54 18.47 19.14
C ASP A 213 -3.88 19.97 19.30
N MET A 214 -3.83 20.71 18.19
CA MET A 214 -4.21 22.12 18.07
C MET A 214 -5.38 22.27 17.10
N GLU A 215 -6.55 21.75 17.49
CA GLU A 215 -7.80 21.80 16.70
C GLU A 215 -7.70 21.25 15.27
N GLN A 216 -7.04 21.95 14.35
CA GLN A 216 -6.87 21.56 12.95
C GLN A 216 -5.48 20.95 12.67
N THR A 217 -4.54 21.09 13.61
CA THR A 217 -3.15 20.66 13.42
C THR A 217 -2.71 19.79 14.58
N GLU A 218 -2.18 18.63 14.26
CA GLU A 218 -1.50 17.74 15.19
C GLU A 218 0.01 17.83 14.93
N TYR A 219 0.80 18.10 15.96
CA TYR A 219 2.26 17.93 15.93
C TYR A 219 2.59 16.67 16.70
N PHE A 220 3.49 15.86 16.18
CA PHE A 220 3.86 14.62 16.87
C PHE A 220 5.37 14.40 16.85
N VAL A 221 5.82 13.66 17.85
CA VAL A 221 7.13 13.07 17.92
C VAL A 221 6.94 11.57 18.13
N GLY A 222 7.64 10.75 17.38
CA GLY A 222 7.45 9.32 17.38
C GLY A 222 8.76 8.55 17.35
N TYR A 223 8.65 7.32 17.82
CA TYR A 223 9.66 6.29 17.69
C TYR A 223 9.00 5.02 17.16
N LYS A 224 9.65 4.39 16.17
CA LYS A 224 9.23 3.09 15.65
C LYS A 224 10.41 2.13 15.73
N PHE A 225 10.14 0.93 16.22
CA PHE A 225 11.01 -0.23 16.14
C PHE A 225 10.41 -1.22 15.14
N ALA A 226 11.24 -1.81 14.29
CA ALA A 226 10.83 -2.87 13.40
C ALA A 226 11.91 -3.97 13.38
N SER A 227 11.48 -5.23 13.27
CA SER A 227 12.34 -6.40 13.06
C SER A 227 11.93 -7.08 11.77
N THR A 228 12.89 -7.42 10.93
CA THR A 228 12.69 -8.17 9.70
C THR A 228 13.51 -9.45 9.77
N ASP A 229 12.81 -10.57 9.71
CA ASP A 229 13.39 -11.91 9.75
C ASP A 229 13.12 -12.58 8.39
N PHE A 230 14.18 -12.96 7.67
CA PHE A 230 14.10 -13.73 6.44
C PHE A 230 14.13 -15.23 6.75
N ASP A 231 13.41 -16.04 5.97
CA ASP A 231 13.21 -17.46 6.28
C ASP A 231 14.45 -18.36 6.04
N GLY A 232 15.66 -17.78 5.91
CA GLY A 232 16.94 -18.51 5.89
C GLY A 232 17.15 -19.34 4.61
N GLY A 233 16.58 -18.94 3.49
CA GLY A 233 16.77 -19.58 2.20
C GLY A 233 18.23 -19.51 1.73
N GLU A 234 18.73 -20.60 1.11
CA GLU A 234 20.01 -20.61 0.40
C GLU A 234 19.80 -20.51 -1.11
N LEU A 235 20.27 -19.43 -1.73
CA LEU A 235 20.32 -19.32 -3.18
C LEU A 235 21.72 -19.70 -3.68
N LYS A 236 21.81 -20.83 -4.37
CA LYS A 236 23.06 -21.33 -4.96
C LYS A 236 23.27 -20.75 -6.35
N VAL A 237 24.13 -19.76 -6.46
CA VAL A 237 24.57 -19.22 -7.74
C VAL A 237 26.05 -19.58 -8.00
N PRO A 238 26.50 -19.69 -9.25
CA PRO A 238 27.90 -19.99 -9.57
C PRO A 238 28.85 -19.00 -8.89
N GLY A 239 29.58 -19.49 -7.86
CA GLY A 239 30.58 -18.71 -7.13
C GLY A 239 30.10 -18.02 -5.86
N LEU A 240 28.81 -18.11 -5.53
CA LEU A 240 28.24 -17.52 -4.32
C LEU A 240 27.05 -18.35 -3.83
N ASP A 241 27.11 -18.79 -2.57
CA ASP A 241 25.94 -19.33 -1.86
C ASP A 241 25.35 -18.19 -1.03
N PHE A 242 24.33 -17.50 -1.55
CA PHE A 242 23.67 -16.40 -0.85
C PHE A 242 22.73 -16.93 0.23
N LYS A 243 22.81 -16.37 1.43
CA LYS A 243 21.98 -16.71 2.58
C LYS A 243 21.09 -15.52 2.94
N SER A 244 19.78 -15.69 2.84
CA SER A 244 18.84 -14.60 3.07
C SER A 244 18.81 -14.12 4.52
N ASP A 245 18.99 -15.02 5.49
CA ASP A 245 19.07 -14.72 6.92
C ASP A 245 20.25 -13.80 7.32
N ALA A 246 21.25 -13.64 6.43
CA ALA A 246 22.29 -12.62 6.61
C ALA A 246 21.73 -11.19 6.61
N ARG A 247 20.52 -10.98 6.08
CA ARG A 247 19.80 -9.69 6.00
C ARG A 247 18.83 -9.46 7.16
N ASP A 248 18.73 -10.40 8.09
CA ASP A 248 17.92 -10.21 9.29
C ASP A 248 18.38 -8.95 10.02
N ASN A 249 17.41 -8.10 10.33
CA ASN A 249 17.74 -6.79 10.88
C ASN A 249 16.72 -6.26 11.86
N ASP A 250 17.20 -5.39 12.75
CA ASP A 250 16.43 -4.53 13.60
C ASP A 250 16.52 -3.07 13.11
N SER A 251 15.41 -2.43 12.87
CA SER A 251 15.33 -1.06 12.40
C SER A 251 14.75 -0.13 13.46
N HIS A 252 15.40 1.01 13.68
CA HIS A 252 15.01 2.03 14.62
C HIS A 252 14.72 3.34 13.89
N TYR A 253 13.54 3.93 14.11
CA TYR A 253 13.14 5.20 13.49
C TYR A 253 12.85 6.21 14.59
N GLY A 254 13.48 7.38 14.49
CA GLY A 254 13.11 8.53 15.29
C GLY A 254 12.62 9.63 14.38
N TYR A 255 11.42 10.17 14.60
CA TYR A 255 10.82 11.15 13.71
C TYR A 255 9.99 12.20 14.43
N VAL A 256 9.79 13.33 13.76
CA VAL A 256 8.83 14.37 14.11
C VAL A 256 7.93 14.65 12.92
N GLY A 257 6.72 15.07 13.17
CA GLY A 257 5.80 15.33 12.07
C GLY A 257 4.65 16.25 12.43
N VAL A 258 3.87 16.52 11.40
CA VAL A 258 2.66 17.36 11.46
C VAL A 258 1.55 16.71 10.63
N ARG A 259 0.33 16.75 11.13
CA ARG A 259 -0.88 16.44 10.39
C ARG A 259 -1.80 17.66 10.46
N HIS A 260 -2.27 18.12 9.32
CA HIS A 260 -3.12 19.30 9.22
C HIS A 260 -4.41 18.95 8.45
N GLN A 261 -5.54 19.22 9.09
CA GLN A 261 -6.87 19.08 8.48
C GLN A 261 -7.44 20.50 8.26
N LEU A 262 -7.28 21.03 7.04
CA LEU A 262 -7.76 22.39 6.73
C LEU A 262 -9.30 22.47 6.80
N ASN A 263 -9.97 21.40 6.29
CA ASN A 263 -11.42 21.24 6.31
C ASN A 263 -11.74 19.74 6.21
N LYS A 264 -13.02 19.36 6.00
CA LYS A 264 -13.43 17.95 5.86
C LYS A 264 -12.92 17.30 4.57
N GLU A 265 -12.64 18.11 3.57
CA GLU A 265 -12.22 17.68 2.24
C GLU A 265 -10.70 17.65 2.06
N PHE A 266 -9.93 18.32 2.93
CA PHE A 266 -8.48 18.41 2.79
C PHE A 266 -7.75 18.01 4.06
N VAL A 267 -6.92 16.98 3.94
CA VAL A 267 -6.00 16.51 4.99
C VAL A 267 -4.59 16.37 4.38
N ALA A 268 -3.59 16.85 5.10
CA ALA A 268 -2.18 16.65 4.74
C ALA A 268 -1.36 16.22 5.97
N SER A 269 -0.35 15.40 5.74
CA SER A 269 0.60 14.99 6.77
C SER A 269 2.02 14.98 6.23
N ALA A 270 2.97 15.26 7.09
CA ALA A 270 4.40 15.15 6.78
C ALA A 270 5.16 14.73 8.03
N GLN A 271 6.18 13.90 7.85
CA GLN A 271 7.11 13.50 8.89
C GLN A 271 8.51 13.39 8.34
N VAL A 272 9.50 13.69 9.17
CA VAL A 272 10.91 13.61 8.86
C VAL A 272 11.67 13.07 10.06
N GLY A 273 12.68 12.26 9.80
CA GLY A 273 13.48 11.64 10.84
C GLY A 273 14.68 10.91 10.28
N ALA A 274 15.14 9.93 11.00
CA ALA A 274 16.21 9.02 10.60
C ALA A 274 15.80 7.57 10.86
N GLN A 275 16.28 6.67 10.00
CA GLN A 275 16.22 5.23 10.14
C GLN A 275 17.64 4.73 10.38
N TYR A 276 17.81 3.88 11.38
CA TYR A 276 19.02 3.11 11.64
C TYR A 276 18.67 1.63 11.54
N VAL A 277 19.42 0.89 10.73
CA VAL A 277 19.25 -0.55 10.50
C VAL A 277 20.49 -1.27 11.02
N ASP A 278 20.30 -2.30 11.84
CA ASP A 278 21.32 -3.17 12.42
C ASP A 278 21.13 -4.59 11.90
N TYR A 279 22.08 -5.10 11.11
CA TYR A 279 22.04 -6.46 10.53
C TYR A 279 22.78 -7.42 11.47
N TYR A 280 22.03 -8.07 12.36
CA TYR A 280 22.64 -8.90 13.42
C TYR A 280 23.22 -10.24 12.93
N ASN A 281 22.96 -10.66 11.69
CA ASN A 281 23.49 -11.87 11.06
C ASN A 281 24.48 -11.58 9.91
N PHE A 282 24.97 -10.34 9.76
CA PHE A 282 25.86 -9.94 8.66
C PHE A 282 27.11 -10.80 8.51
N ASP A 283 27.59 -11.43 9.60
CA ASP A 283 28.74 -12.36 9.63
C ASP A 283 28.52 -13.60 8.74
N LEU A 284 27.30 -13.96 8.38
CA LEU A 284 27.00 -15.06 7.46
C LEU A 284 27.46 -14.75 6.03
N MET A 285 27.51 -13.46 5.67
CA MET A 285 27.87 -12.96 4.34
C MET A 285 28.84 -11.77 4.44
N PRO A 286 30.06 -11.97 5.02
CA PRO A 286 30.98 -10.88 5.31
C PRO A 286 31.45 -10.19 4.03
N GLY A 287 31.36 -8.85 4.01
CA GLY A 287 31.70 -8.01 2.87
C GLY A 287 30.64 -7.93 1.76
N LEU A 288 29.49 -8.60 1.94
CA LEU A 288 28.30 -8.48 1.09
C LEU A 288 27.17 -7.79 1.82
N ILE A 289 26.99 -8.08 3.11
CA ILE A 289 26.00 -7.42 3.96
C ILE A 289 26.75 -6.49 4.92
N PRO A 290 26.36 -5.21 5.05
CA PRO A 290 26.95 -4.30 6.03
C PRO A 290 26.56 -4.68 7.46
N GLU A 291 27.30 -4.20 8.47
CA GLU A 291 26.94 -4.35 9.88
C GLU A 291 25.73 -3.47 10.23
N ASP A 292 25.76 -2.23 9.77
CA ASP A 292 24.68 -1.27 9.98
C ASP A 292 24.56 -0.28 8.82
N GLU A 293 23.40 0.38 8.75
CA GLU A 293 23.10 1.43 7.79
C GLU A 293 22.26 2.55 8.46
N THR A 294 22.52 3.79 8.07
CA THR A 294 21.74 4.94 8.52
C THR A 294 21.27 5.78 7.34
N SER A 295 19.99 6.07 7.27
CA SER A 295 19.40 6.84 6.19
C SER A 295 18.38 7.88 6.69
N PRO A 296 18.09 8.91 5.90
CA PRO A 296 16.95 9.77 6.16
C PRO A 296 15.63 8.98 6.12
N TYR A 297 14.68 9.37 6.93
CA TYR A 297 13.32 8.87 6.91
C TYR A 297 12.36 10.03 6.65
N VAL A 298 11.65 10.01 5.51
CA VAL A 298 10.72 11.06 5.12
C VAL A 298 9.43 10.43 4.63
N SER A 299 8.30 11.02 5.01
CA SER A 299 7.01 10.66 4.45
C SER A 299 6.11 11.87 4.46
N ALA A 300 5.43 12.12 3.35
CA ALA A 300 4.38 13.14 3.28
C ALA A 300 3.25 12.66 2.38
N ALA A 301 2.02 13.01 2.76
CA ALA A 301 0.84 12.67 1.97
C ALA A 301 -0.23 13.75 2.11
N MET A 302 -1.09 13.84 1.08
CA MET A 302 -2.29 14.67 1.12
C MET A 302 -3.48 13.93 0.49
N GLU A 303 -4.64 14.21 1.02
CA GLU A 303 -5.94 13.81 0.47
C GLU A 303 -6.79 15.06 0.28
N TRP A 304 -7.34 15.25 -0.91
CA TRP A 304 -8.16 16.41 -1.24
C TRP A 304 -9.38 16.01 -2.06
N GLY A 305 -10.55 16.03 -1.42
CA GLY A 305 -11.86 15.95 -2.08
C GLY A 305 -12.23 17.31 -2.67
N TYR A 306 -11.79 17.61 -3.89
CA TYR A 306 -11.95 18.95 -4.48
C TYR A 306 -13.34 19.21 -5.10
N ALA A 307 -14.11 18.16 -5.33
CA ALA A 307 -15.50 18.24 -5.77
C ALA A 307 -16.27 16.97 -5.38
N GLU A 308 -17.59 16.99 -5.47
CA GLU A 308 -18.42 15.81 -5.20
C GLU A 308 -18.05 14.63 -6.11
N GLY A 309 -17.64 13.51 -5.52
CA GLY A 309 -17.17 12.31 -6.25
C GLY A 309 -15.83 12.50 -6.96
N SER A 310 -15.05 13.51 -6.57
CA SER A 310 -13.72 13.78 -7.14
C SER A 310 -12.69 13.99 -6.04
N GLN A 311 -11.57 13.26 -6.11
CA GLN A 311 -10.55 13.22 -5.06
C GLN A 311 -9.16 13.15 -5.67
N LEU A 312 -8.21 13.81 -5.05
CA LEU A 312 -6.78 13.68 -5.30
C LEU A 312 -6.09 13.16 -4.06
N VAL A 313 -5.34 12.09 -4.20
CA VAL A 313 -4.40 11.58 -3.20
C VAL A 313 -3.00 11.71 -3.79
N ALA A 314 -2.05 12.24 -3.05
CA ALA A 314 -0.66 12.32 -3.48
C ALA A 314 0.28 12.20 -2.29
N GLY A 315 1.49 11.72 -2.53
CA GLY A 315 2.49 11.62 -1.47
C GLY A 315 3.89 11.35 -1.99
N LEU A 316 4.82 11.36 -1.04
CA LEU A 316 6.22 11.02 -1.25
C LEU A 316 6.76 10.27 -0.03
N SER A 317 7.77 9.44 -0.25
CA SER A 317 8.46 8.72 0.82
C SER A 317 9.94 8.56 0.50
N LEU A 318 10.75 8.46 1.55
CA LEU A 318 12.15 8.05 1.52
C LEU A 318 12.33 7.07 2.69
N VAL A 319 12.69 5.81 2.37
CA VAL A 319 12.75 4.72 3.33
C VAL A 319 13.65 3.60 2.79
N ARG A 320 14.29 2.83 3.67
CA ARG A 320 14.95 1.57 3.30
C ARG A 320 13.95 0.41 3.31
N GLY A 321 14.11 -0.49 2.36
CA GLY A 321 13.26 -1.67 2.19
C GLY A 321 14.00 -2.85 1.58
N ALA A 322 13.38 -4.03 1.62
CA ALA A 322 13.93 -5.24 1.01
C ALA A 322 14.10 -5.08 -0.50
N THR A 323 15.04 -5.85 -1.07
CA THR A 323 15.28 -5.95 -2.51
C THR A 323 15.17 -7.40 -2.99
N ASP A 324 14.78 -7.61 -4.23
CA ASP A 324 14.78 -8.90 -4.93
C ASP A 324 16.16 -9.29 -5.47
N LEU A 325 17.18 -8.55 -5.10
CA LEU A 325 18.57 -8.80 -5.43
C LEU A 325 19.32 -9.48 -4.28
N GLN A 326 20.49 -10.03 -4.60
CA GLN A 326 21.44 -10.59 -3.64
C GLN A 326 22.23 -9.46 -2.95
N ALA A 327 21.52 -8.57 -2.27
CA ALA A 327 22.01 -7.39 -1.60
C ALA A 327 21.36 -7.25 -0.21
N ALA A 328 21.83 -6.34 0.61
CA ALA A 328 21.27 -6.13 1.94
C ALA A 328 19.85 -5.58 1.87
N ASP A 329 19.71 -4.41 1.28
CA ASP A 329 18.47 -3.68 1.10
C ASP A 329 18.56 -2.68 -0.06
N GLN A 330 17.60 -1.80 -0.16
CA GLN A 330 17.61 -0.65 -1.06
C GLN A 330 17.07 0.60 -0.34
N GLU A 331 17.67 1.76 -0.61
CA GLU A 331 17.11 3.05 -0.21
C GLU A 331 16.13 3.53 -1.30
N ILE A 332 14.86 3.66 -0.95
CA ILE A 332 13.76 3.94 -1.87
C ILE A 332 13.28 5.36 -1.69
N SER A 333 13.36 6.18 -2.73
CA SER A 333 12.63 7.44 -2.83
C SER A 333 11.47 7.31 -3.81
N ALA A 334 10.26 7.64 -3.37
CA ALA A 334 9.08 7.48 -4.21
C ALA A 334 8.17 8.70 -4.13
N VAL A 335 7.53 9.03 -5.27
CA VAL A 335 6.42 9.96 -5.36
C VAL A 335 5.24 9.27 -6.04
N TYR A 336 4.03 9.54 -5.56
CA TYR A 336 2.83 8.97 -6.16
C TYR A 336 1.66 9.95 -6.15
N ALA A 337 0.75 9.76 -7.10
CA ALA A 337 -0.51 10.49 -7.15
C ALA A 337 -1.63 9.60 -7.72
N GLN A 338 -2.82 9.74 -7.16
CA GLN A 338 -4.06 9.15 -7.68
C GLN A 338 -5.12 10.24 -7.77
N LEU A 339 -5.69 10.41 -8.95
CA LEU A 339 -6.80 11.31 -9.22
C LEU A 339 -8.04 10.49 -9.59
N LEU A 340 -9.07 10.59 -8.79
CA LEU A 340 -10.43 10.17 -9.14
C LEU A 340 -11.23 11.41 -9.54
N HIS A 341 -11.83 11.43 -10.73
CA HIS A 341 -12.61 12.56 -11.24
C HIS A 341 -13.95 12.12 -11.79
N LYS A 342 -15.02 12.66 -11.21
CA LYS A 342 -16.38 12.51 -11.70
C LYS A 342 -16.60 13.47 -12.88
N VAL A 343 -16.39 12.99 -14.10
CA VAL A 343 -16.55 13.78 -15.33
C VAL A 343 -18.02 14.15 -15.57
N THR A 344 -18.92 13.19 -15.33
CA THR A 344 -20.38 13.38 -15.35
C THR A 344 -21.03 12.50 -14.29
N ALA A 345 -22.36 12.55 -14.14
CA ALA A 345 -23.09 11.65 -13.25
C ALA A 345 -22.91 10.15 -13.60
N ARG A 346 -22.45 9.83 -14.82
CA ARG A 346 -22.27 8.44 -15.31
C ARG A 346 -20.85 8.10 -15.74
N VAL A 347 -19.94 9.07 -15.76
CA VAL A 347 -18.57 8.88 -16.24
C VAL A 347 -17.62 9.26 -15.13
N HIS A 348 -16.77 8.32 -14.74
CA HIS A 348 -15.68 8.53 -13.81
C HIS A 348 -14.36 8.21 -14.49
N GLY A 349 -13.36 9.04 -14.27
CA GLY A 349 -12.00 8.81 -14.72
C GLY A 349 -11.07 8.61 -13.53
N THR A 350 -10.12 7.68 -13.62
CA THR A 350 -9.05 7.51 -12.65
C THR A 350 -7.71 7.68 -13.36
N LEU A 351 -6.79 8.43 -12.77
CA LEU A 351 -5.40 8.50 -13.18
C LEU A 351 -4.52 8.13 -12.00
N THR A 352 -3.54 7.28 -12.21
CA THR A 352 -2.52 6.92 -11.23
C THR A 352 -1.14 7.15 -11.81
N ALA A 353 -0.23 7.60 -10.97
CA ALA A 353 1.17 7.75 -11.33
C ALA A 353 2.04 7.44 -10.10
N ARG A 354 3.08 6.67 -10.29
CA ARG A 354 4.14 6.44 -9.30
C ARG A 354 5.47 6.49 -10.01
N TYR A 355 6.41 7.20 -9.41
CA TYR A 355 7.82 7.17 -9.77
C TYR A 355 8.61 6.81 -8.51
N GLN A 356 9.54 5.89 -8.65
CA GLN A 356 10.39 5.41 -7.58
C GLN A 356 11.83 5.32 -8.09
N ASP A 357 12.77 5.86 -7.32
CA ASP A 357 14.20 5.59 -7.43
C ASP A 357 14.64 4.73 -6.26
N ALA A 358 15.49 3.75 -6.51
CA ALA A 358 16.07 2.87 -5.51
C ALA A 358 17.58 2.77 -5.71
N GLU A 359 18.36 3.02 -4.67
CA GLU A 359 19.80 2.75 -4.61
C GLU A 359 20.01 1.48 -3.77
N ILE A 360 20.70 0.49 -4.36
CA ILE A 360 20.91 -0.81 -3.76
C ILE A 360 22.14 -0.78 -2.85
N SER A 361 22.03 -1.31 -1.64
CA SER A 361 23.09 -1.37 -0.64
C SER A 361 23.59 -2.79 -0.41
N GLY A 362 24.88 -2.98 -0.45
CA GLY A 362 25.51 -4.30 -0.28
C GLY A 362 25.43 -5.18 -1.53
N GLY A 363 25.67 -6.49 -1.38
CA GLY A 363 25.65 -7.44 -2.51
C GLY A 363 26.94 -7.47 -3.34
N GLY A 364 27.97 -6.72 -2.93
CA GLY A 364 29.28 -6.66 -3.59
C GLY A 364 29.31 -5.78 -4.85
N VAL A 365 30.48 -5.71 -5.46
CA VAL A 365 30.86 -4.69 -6.50
C VAL A 365 29.95 -4.66 -7.73
N GLN A 366 29.15 -5.68 -7.97
CA GLN A 366 28.29 -5.75 -9.17
C GLN A 366 26.91 -5.15 -8.92
N VAL A 367 26.49 -5.03 -7.67
CA VAL A 367 25.15 -4.67 -7.25
C VAL A 367 25.17 -3.44 -6.35
N ASP A 368 26.16 -3.33 -5.46
CA ASP A 368 26.29 -2.24 -4.49
C ASP A 368 26.41 -0.87 -5.18
N GLY A 369 25.60 0.08 -4.74
CA GLY A 369 25.51 1.43 -5.31
C GLY A 369 24.92 1.49 -6.74
N LYS A 370 24.23 0.43 -7.17
CA LYS A 370 23.45 0.45 -8.43
C LYS A 370 22.10 1.09 -8.20
N GLU A 371 21.62 1.77 -9.24
CA GLU A 371 20.34 2.47 -9.22
C GLU A 371 19.31 1.77 -10.09
N GLU A 372 18.06 1.79 -9.63
CA GLU A 372 16.90 1.36 -10.39
C GLU A 372 15.81 2.43 -10.30
N SER A 373 15.18 2.76 -11.42
CA SER A 373 14.01 3.63 -11.44
C SER A 373 12.79 2.89 -11.97
N LEU A 374 11.66 3.05 -11.30
CA LEU A 374 10.37 2.43 -11.64
C LEU A 374 9.34 3.52 -11.91
N LEU A 375 8.73 3.51 -13.10
CA LEU A 375 7.61 4.36 -13.47
C LEU A 375 6.36 3.50 -13.68
N LEU A 376 5.30 3.78 -12.94
CA LEU A 376 3.99 3.15 -13.10
C LEU A 376 2.96 4.24 -13.42
N LEU A 377 2.29 4.11 -14.56
CA LEU A 377 1.21 5.00 -14.98
C LEU A 377 -0.05 4.20 -15.23
N GLY A 378 -1.20 4.69 -14.75
CA GLY A 378 -2.50 4.09 -14.99
C GLY A 378 -3.55 5.12 -15.36
N ALA A 379 -4.43 4.76 -16.27
CA ALA A 379 -5.60 5.55 -16.63
C ALA A 379 -6.80 4.63 -16.82
N SER A 380 -7.93 4.96 -16.22
CA SER A 380 -9.18 4.26 -16.50
C SER A 380 -10.35 5.19 -16.69
N LEU A 381 -11.34 4.73 -17.44
CA LEU A 381 -12.59 5.42 -17.68
C LEU A 381 -13.75 4.44 -17.47
N THR A 382 -14.56 4.70 -16.46
CA THR A 382 -15.74 3.91 -16.12
C THR A 382 -17.02 4.65 -16.58
N TYR A 383 -17.90 3.96 -17.28
CA TYR A 383 -19.21 4.46 -17.69
C TYR A 383 -20.34 3.63 -17.09
N ALA A 384 -21.19 4.25 -16.27
CA ALA A 384 -22.38 3.61 -15.71
C ALA A 384 -23.48 3.51 -16.81
N ILE A 385 -23.71 2.30 -17.30
CA ILE A 385 -24.76 1.97 -18.27
C ILE A 385 -26.13 2.04 -17.57
N ALA A 386 -26.21 1.49 -16.37
CA ALA A 386 -27.36 1.50 -15.47
C ALA A 386 -26.84 1.66 -14.01
N ASP A 387 -27.75 1.78 -13.06
CA ASP A 387 -27.37 1.97 -11.64
C ASP A 387 -26.51 0.84 -11.08
N ASN A 388 -26.64 -0.36 -11.65
CA ASN A 388 -25.94 -1.56 -11.22
C ASN A 388 -25.08 -2.21 -12.33
N ILE A 389 -24.88 -1.55 -13.47
CA ILE A 389 -24.09 -2.08 -14.60
C ILE A 389 -23.16 -0.99 -15.10
N TRP A 390 -21.88 -1.29 -15.21
CA TRP A 390 -20.88 -0.38 -15.77
C TRP A 390 -19.99 -1.06 -16.80
N THR A 391 -19.32 -0.27 -17.60
CA THR A 391 -18.20 -0.69 -18.46
C THR A 391 -16.97 0.13 -18.13
N GLU A 392 -15.81 -0.46 -18.31
CA GLU A 392 -14.53 0.16 -18.02
C GLU A 392 -13.57 -0.04 -19.18
N LEU A 393 -12.78 0.98 -19.48
CA LEU A 393 -11.58 0.92 -20.33
C LEU A 393 -10.41 1.35 -19.47
N ALA A 394 -9.36 0.54 -19.43
CA ALA A 394 -8.15 0.85 -18.67
C ALA A 394 -6.88 0.66 -19.51
N TYR A 395 -5.85 1.42 -19.16
CA TYR A 395 -4.51 1.38 -19.71
C TYR A 395 -3.50 1.55 -18.58
N ASN A 396 -2.49 0.68 -18.54
CA ASN A 396 -1.34 0.81 -17.65
C ASN A 396 -0.05 0.79 -18.50
N TYR A 397 0.91 1.59 -18.08
CA TYR A 397 2.28 1.61 -18.56
C TYR A 397 3.22 1.45 -17.39
N ASP A 398 4.09 0.46 -17.47
CA ASP A 398 5.07 0.12 -16.45
C ASP A 398 6.45 0.10 -17.08
N GLU A 399 7.44 0.75 -16.45
CA GLU A 399 8.82 0.83 -16.93
C GLU A 399 9.77 0.68 -15.74
N LEU A 400 10.67 -0.27 -15.81
CA LEU A 400 11.82 -0.39 -14.92
C LEU A 400 13.09 -0.11 -15.73
N ASP A 401 13.84 0.91 -15.34
CA ASP A 401 15.20 1.16 -15.83
C ASP A 401 16.21 0.82 -14.74
N SER A 402 17.22 0.03 -15.06
CA SER A 402 18.18 -0.52 -14.10
C SER A 402 19.61 -0.45 -14.63
N ASP A 403 20.53 -0.04 -13.77
CA ASP A 403 21.98 -0.13 -13.99
C ASP A 403 22.46 -1.60 -14.02
N ILE A 404 21.63 -2.55 -13.60
CA ILE A 404 21.96 -3.96 -13.58
C ILE A 404 21.55 -4.58 -14.93
N PRO A 405 22.49 -5.22 -15.66
CA PRO A 405 22.20 -5.78 -16.96
C PRO A 405 21.02 -6.77 -16.95
N HIS A 406 20.17 -6.68 -17.98
CA HIS A 406 19.01 -7.57 -18.20
C HIS A 406 17.88 -7.40 -17.18
N ARG A 407 17.81 -6.26 -16.51
CA ARG A 407 16.72 -5.98 -15.56
C ARG A 407 15.69 -4.98 -16.09
N SER A 408 16.07 -4.09 -16.98
CA SER A 408 15.15 -3.09 -17.54
C SER A 408 14.07 -3.73 -18.39
N PHE A 409 12.82 -3.27 -18.24
CA PHE A 409 11.70 -3.66 -19.05
C PHE A 409 10.71 -2.51 -19.25
N GLU A 410 9.89 -2.63 -20.29
CA GLU A 410 8.69 -1.82 -20.53
C GLU A 410 7.49 -2.76 -20.68
N ARG A 411 6.30 -2.32 -20.25
CA ARG A 411 5.05 -3.08 -20.35
C ARG A 411 3.88 -2.15 -20.61
N ASN A 412 3.03 -2.52 -21.57
CA ASN A 412 1.75 -1.89 -21.83
C ASN A 412 0.62 -2.89 -21.63
N TYR A 413 -0.31 -2.54 -20.76
CA TYR A 413 -1.50 -3.34 -20.48
C TYR A 413 -2.76 -2.55 -20.81
N VAL A 414 -3.63 -3.10 -21.65
CA VAL A 414 -4.91 -2.50 -22.02
C VAL A 414 -6.04 -3.46 -21.68
N SER A 415 -7.11 -2.98 -21.07
CA SER A 415 -8.29 -3.81 -20.83
C SER A 415 -9.60 -3.07 -21.11
N ILE A 416 -10.62 -3.85 -21.49
CA ILE A 416 -12.01 -3.40 -21.60
C ILE A 416 -12.91 -4.43 -20.93
N GLY A 417 -13.86 -3.95 -20.13
CA GLY A 417 -14.71 -4.83 -19.35
C GLY A 417 -16.10 -4.31 -19.10
N ILE A 418 -16.92 -5.21 -18.57
CA ILE A 418 -18.25 -4.94 -18.06
C ILE A 418 -18.38 -5.52 -16.66
N GLY A 419 -19.02 -4.79 -15.77
CA GLY A 419 -19.27 -5.24 -14.41
C GLY A 419 -20.69 -4.97 -13.96
N THR A 420 -21.06 -5.64 -12.89
CA THR A 420 -22.36 -5.48 -12.23
C THR A 420 -22.20 -5.51 -10.71
N SER A 421 -23.10 -4.82 -10.00
CA SER A 421 -23.24 -4.88 -8.54
C SER A 421 -24.68 -5.16 -8.13
N TYR A 422 -24.85 -5.82 -6.98
CA TYR A 422 -26.16 -6.16 -6.42
C TYR A 422 -26.20 -5.94 -4.91
#